data_360a1f1a4852b5259dd027a4e73dbf10
#
_entry.id   360a1f1a4852b5259dd027a4e73dbf10
#
_cell.length_a   1.000
_cell.length_b   1.000
_cell.length_c   1.000
_cell.angle_alpha   90.00
_cell.angle_beta   90.00
_cell.angle_gamma   90.00
#
_symmetry.space_group_name_H-M   'P 1'
#
loop_
_entity.id
_entity.type
_entity.pdbx_description
1 polymer ?
#
loop_
_entity_poly.entity_id
_entity_poly.type
_entity_poly.pdbx_seq_one_letter_code
_entity_poly.pdbx_strand_id
1 'polypeptide(L)'
;VAAEHGAIGCIIYSDPREDGYFRGDVYPKGGYRNEQSGQRGSVADMPLYSGDPLTPGIGATEDAKRLAVKDAPTITKIPVLPISYGDALPLLKALGGPMAPDDWKGALPIPYHLGAGPARVHLKLAFNWELKPIYDVIARLPGAERPDEWVIRGNHHDGWVNGASDPVSGLVAELEEARAVGELAKSGWKPKRTLIYAAWDGEEPGLLGSTEWAETHAAELREHAVVYINSDSNSRGFFNAGGSHTLETFVNQAVRDVTDPEKGISVLDRSVARTQLNGATDRQADAKAKRIRLEPLGSGSDYTPFLQHLGISALNIGYGGEGEYGQYHSAYDSFDHFVRFADPKFEYGVALAKTAGRLDLRLINADVLPMTFDPFNVAVGKYVDEVVKLTDTLRQEAEDRNQRLDDKVFQAVDDPTQTYWVAPPRLDVAPYLNFAPLQNAVAVLKKSTAAYTKAFTAATAGGKTLPAEKANRLNAILMKSEQSLTRPDGLPRRSWYVHQIYAPGFYTGYGVKTLPAVREALEQRDWKEATAEIPLVAATIEAFAGEIDKATAVLGTK
;
A
#
# COMPACT_ATOMS: atom_id res chain seq x y z
N VAL A 1 -5.94 16.95 10.68
CA VAL A 1 -6.00 18.17 9.86
C VAL A 1 -7.20 19.03 10.28
N ALA A 2 -8.48 18.61 10.07
CA ALA A 2 -9.65 19.47 10.37
C ALA A 2 -9.67 19.98 11.82
N ALA A 3 -9.43 19.09 12.80
CA ALA A 3 -9.35 19.47 14.21
C ALA A 3 -8.22 20.47 14.50
N GLU A 4 -7.06 20.29 13.89
CA GLU A 4 -5.89 21.19 14.04
C GLU A 4 -6.17 22.60 13.50
N HIS A 5 -7.06 22.72 12.52
CA HIS A 5 -7.54 23.97 11.97
C HIS A 5 -8.81 24.51 12.67
N GLY A 6 -9.17 23.97 13.84
CA GLY A 6 -10.23 24.47 14.70
C GLY A 6 -11.65 24.04 14.30
N ALA A 7 -11.79 23.03 13.42
CA ALA A 7 -13.10 22.45 13.12
C ALA A 7 -13.65 21.74 14.36
N ILE A 8 -14.97 21.83 14.57
CA ILE A 8 -15.70 21.18 15.68
C ILE A 8 -16.38 19.89 15.26
N GLY A 9 -16.35 19.57 13.96
CA GLY A 9 -16.88 18.34 13.35
C GLY A 9 -16.48 18.27 11.89
N CYS A 10 -16.63 17.09 11.28
CA CYS A 10 -16.34 16.86 9.87
C CYS A 10 -17.43 15.98 9.26
N ILE A 11 -17.86 16.30 8.04
CA ILE A 11 -18.74 15.46 7.24
C ILE A 11 -17.98 15.10 5.95
N ILE A 12 -17.95 13.81 5.62
CA ILE A 12 -17.24 13.29 4.46
C ILE A 12 -18.26 12.69 3.50
N TYR A 13 -18.09 12.88 2.20
CA TYR A 13 -18.91 12.22 1.17
C TYR A 13 -18.04 11.78 -0.01
N SER A 14 -18.49 10.75 -0.73
CA SER A 14 -17.90 10.35 -2.00
C SER A 14 -18.59 11.11 -3.13
N ASP A 15 -17.83 11.88 -3.92
CA ASP A 15 -18.40 12.62 -5.04
C ASP A 15 -18.72 11.67 -6.21
N PRO A 16 -19.87 11.83 -6.90
CA PRO A 16 -20.25 10.96 -8.01
C PRO A 16 -19.31 11.03 -9.24
N ARG A 17 -18.34 11.93 -9.25
CA ARG A 17 -17.25 11.94 -10.24
C ARG A 17 -16.32 10.74 -10.10
N GLU A 18 -16.10 10.27 -8.86
CA GLU A 18 -15.17 9.19 -8.55
C GLU A 18 -15.75 7.81 -8.97
N ASP A 19 -16.91 7.48 -8.44
CA ASP A 19 -17.50 6.15 -8.54
C ASP A 19 -19.03 6.13 -8.71
N GLY A 20 -19.64 7.29 -9.04
CA GLY A 20 -21.08 7.46 -9.23
C GLY A 20 -21.52 7.63 -10.68
N TYR A 21 -22.66 8.29 -10.89
CA TYR A 21 -23.32 8.44 -12.18
C TYR A 21 -22.47 9.11 -13.27
N PHE A 22 -21.41 9.80 -12.91
CA PHE A 22 -20.50 10.41 -13.87
C PHE A 22 -19.67 9.35 -14.62
N ARG A 23 -19.52 8.15 -14.04
CA ARG A 23 -18.80 7.02 -14.62
C ARG A 23 -19.68 6.12 -15.48
N GLY A 24 -20.97 5.99 -15.12
CA GLY A 24 -21.90 5.12 -15.80
C GLY A 24 -23.22 4.92 -15.03
N ASP A 25 -23.95 3.88 -15.41
CA ASP A 25 -25.20 3.55 -14.74
C ASP A 25 -24.97 3.15 -13.27
N VAL A 26 -25.78 3.72 -12.39
CA VAL A 26 -25.68 3.43 -10.95
C VAL A 26 -26.51 2.20 -10.57
N TYR A 27 -26.16 1.58 -9.45
CA TYR A 27 -26.91 0.45 -8.89
C TYR A 27 -28.36 0.83 -8.60
N PRO A 28 -29.37 -0.02 -8.95
CA PRO A 28 -29.22 -1.41 -9.40
C PRO A 28 -29.09 -1.61 -10.93
N LYS A 29 -29.10 -0.57 -11.76
CA LYS A 29 -29.02 -0.69 -13.21
C LYS A 29 -27.60 -1.01 -13.68
N GLY A 30 -26.60 -0.34 -13.12
CA GLY A 30 -25.17 -0.58 -13.29
C GLY A 30 -24.47 -0.72 -11.94
N GLY A 31 -23.16 -0.83 -11.94
CA GLY A 31 -22.36 -1.10 -10.74
C GLY A 31 -21.90 0.15 -9.99
N TYR A 32 -22.16 1.35 -10.50
CA TYR A 32 -21.67 2.57 -9.87
C TYR A 32 -22.54 3.02 -8.69
N ARG A 33 -21.96 3.85 -7.84
CA ARG A 33 -22.56 4.37 -6.60
C ARG A 33 -23.79 5.21 -6.86
N ASN A 34 -24.90 4.86 -6.22
CA ASN A 34 -26.13 5.65 -6.26
C ASN A 34 -26.14 6.75 -5.18
N GLU A 35 -27.13 7.64 -5.26
CA GLU A 35 -27.27 8.80 -4.38
C GLU A 35 -27.48 8.50 -2.89
N GLN A 36 -27.86 7.26 -2.56
CA GLN A 36 -28.12 6.82 -1.18
C GLN A 36 -26.95 6.08 -0.55
N SER A 37 -25.91 5.79 -1.34
CA SER A 37 -24.77 5.01 -0.91
C SER A 37 -23.74 5.86 -0.19
N GLY A 38 -23.64 5.69 1.12
CA GLY A 38 -22.55 6.26 1.94
C GLY A 38 -21.40 5.26 2.06
N GLN A 39 -20.18 5.73 1.86
CA GLN A 39 -18.96 4.97 2.12
C GLN A 39 -18.69 4.97 3.62
N ARG A 40 -18.60 3.80 4.23
CA ARG A 40 -18.19 3.62 5.63
C ARG A 40 -16.66 3.60 5.74
N GLY A 41 -16.15 3.80 6.95
CA GLY A 41 -14.73 3.74 7.23
C GLY A 41 -14.42 4.24 8.65
N SER A 42 -13.34 3.76 9.24
CA SER A 42 -12.78 4.37 10.43
C SER A 42 -12.09 5.69 10.06
N VAL A 43 -12.46 6.76 10.75
CA VAL A 43 -11.72 8.01 10.68
C VAL A 43 -10.75 8.02 11.84
N ALA A 44 -9.58 7.46 11.62
CA ALA A 44 -8.50 7.32 12.59
C ALA A 44 -7.19 7.86 12.00
N ASP A 45 -6.25 8.22 12.86
CA ASP A 45 -4.93 8.73 12.45
C ASP A 45 -3.95 7.56 12.23
N MET A 46 -4.36 6.58 11.42
CA MET A 46 -3.60 5.37 11.11
C MET A 46 -2.18 5.63 10.57
N PRO A 47 -1.87 6.76 9.91
CA PRO A 47 -0.48 7.10 9.61
C PRO A 47 0.45 7.21 10.82
N LEU A 48 -0.06 7.28 12.06
CA LEU A 48 0.74 7.19 13.28
C LEU A 48 1.12 5.73 13.62
N TYR A 49 0.14 4.85 13.61
CA TYR A 49 0.25 3.39 13.74
C TYR A 49 -1.09 2.72 13.37
N SER A 50 -1.04 1.47 12.94
CA SER A 50 -2.20 0.61 12.70
C SER A 50 -2.53 -0.22 13.94
N GLY A 51 -3.62 -0.98 13.90
CA GLY A 51 -4.05 -1.87 14.98
C GLY A 51 -4.91 -1.19 16.03
N ASP A 52 -5.05 -1.84 17.18
CA ASP A 52 -5.86 -1.34 18.30
C ASP A 52 -5.32 0.01 18.80
N PRO A 53 -6.13 1.08 18.74
CA PRO A 53 -5.73 2.40 19.21
C PRO A 53 -5.21 2.43 20.65
N LEU A 54 -5.56 1.44 21.45
CA LEU A 54 -5.23 1.40 22.88
C LEU A 54 -3.96 0.60 23.20
N THR A 55 -3.40 -0.15 22.25
CA THR A 55 -2.20 -0.99 22.44
C THR A 55 -1.09 -0.73 21.41
N PRO A 56 -0.69 0.53 21.15
CA PRO A 56 0.29 0.82 20.10
C PRO A 56 1.63 0.09 20.30
N GLY A 57 2.03 -0.73 19.33
CA GLY A 57 3.31 -1.43 19.33
C GLY A 57 3.39 -2.67 20.21
N ILE A 58 2.26 -3.12 20.77
CA ILE A 58 2.14 -4.36 21.55
C ILE A 58 0.83 -5.07 21.22
N GLY A 59 0.85 -6.38 21.09
CA GLY A 59 -0.36 -7.13 20.76
C GLY A 59 -1.49 -6.96 21.80
N ALA A 60 -2.73 -6.81 21.33
CA ALA A 60 -3.92 -6.56 22.14
C ALA A 60 -4.44 -7.82 22.85
N THR A 61 -3.55 -8.53 23.56
CA THR A 61 -3.91 -9.70 24.38
C THR A 61 -4.80 -9.32 25.55
N GLU A 62 -5.41 -10.31 26.23
CA GLU A 62 -6.32 -10.05 27.35
C GLU A 62 -5.66 -9.24 28.47
N ASP A 63 -4.39 -9.51 28.75
CA ASP A 63 -3.59 -8.88 29.80
C ASP A 63 -2.78 -7.65 29.31
N ALA A 64 -2.93 -7.24 28.06
CA ALA A 64 -2.21 -6.09 27.51
C ALA A 64 -2.54 -4.80 28.26
N LYS A 65 -1.50 -4.00 28.52
CA LYS A 65 -1.66 -2.68 29.11
C LYS A 65 -2.20 -1.71 28.08
N ARG A 66 -3.42 -1.26 28.26
CA ARG A 66 -4.13 -0.35 27.34
C ARG A 66 -4.05 1.10 27.76
N LEU A 67 -3.97 1.97 26.75
CA LEU A 67 -4.20 3.41 26.93
C LEU A 67 -5.65 3.68 27.29
N ALA A 68 -5.92 4.79 27.96
CA ALA A 68 -7.30 5.28 28.02
C ALA A 68 -7.70 5.86 26.65
N VAL A 69 -8.98 5.73 26.26
CA VAL A 69 -9.51 6.22 24.96
C VAL A 69 -9.13 7.67 24.68
N LYS A 70 -9.19 8.55 25.70
CA LYS A 70 -8.83 9.96 25.59
C LYS A 70 -7.34 10.21 25.29
N ASP A 71 -6.48 9.24 25.60
CA ASP A 71 -5.02 9.31 25.47
C ASP A 71 -4.52 8.63 24.19
N ALA A 72 -5.40 7.92 23.45
CA ALA A 72 -5.07 7.27 22.20
C ALA A 72 -4.91 8.31 21.07
N PRO A 73 -3.71 8.47 20.50
CA PRO A 73 -3.46 9.56 19.53
C PRO A 73 -4.11 9.31 18.17
N THR A 74 -4.41 8.08 17.81
CA THR A 74 -5.07 7.74 16.54
C THR A 74 -6.57 7.99 16.56
N ILE A 75 -7.20 8.09 17.74
CA ILE A 75 -8.62 8.41 17.84
C ILE A 75 -8.84 9.90 17.57
N THR A 76 -9.73 10.20 16.61
CA THR A 76 -10.05 11.59 16.21
C THR A 76 -10.69 12.36 17.36
N LYS A 77 -10.35 13.66 17.45
CA LYS A 77 -10.78 14.55 18.55
C LYS A 77 -12.07 15.30 18.26
N ILE A 78 -12.61 15.18 17.07
CA ILE A 78 -13.87 15.79 16.62
C ILE A 78 -14.78 14.71 16.03
N PRO A 79 -16.12 14.88 16.11
CA PRO A 79 -17.03 13.96 15.46
C PRO A 79 -16.88 14.02 13.94
N VAL A 80 -16.84 12.84 13.30
CA VAL A 80 -16.78 12.70 11.84
C VAL A 80 -17.87 11.75 11.38
N LEU A 81 -18.59 12.10 10.31
CA LEU A 81 -19.64 11.26 9.73
C LEU A 81 -19.50 11.19 8.22
N PRO A 82 -19.31 10.00 7.64
CA PRO A 82 -19.48 9.77 6.21
C PRO A 82 -20.98 9.74 5.86
N ILE A 83 -21.33 10.42 4.77
CA ILE A 83 -22.70 10.49 4.24
C ILE A 83 -22.72 10.21 2.73
N SER A 84 -23.90 9.96 2.17
CA SER A 84 -24.06 9.82 0.72
C SER A 84 -23.93 11.16 -0.01
N TYR A 85 -23.70 11.13 -1.33
CA TYR A 85 -23.68 12.38 -2.10
C TYR A 85 -25.11 13.00 -2.23
N GLY A 86 -26.17 12.18 -2.12
CA GLY A 86 -27.53 12.67 -2.04
C GLY A 86 -27.77 13.52 -0.77
N ASP A 87 -27.27 13.07 0.38
CA ASP A 87 -27.36 13.79 1.64
C ASP A 87 -26.40 15.01 1.67
N ALA A 88 -25.25 14.92 1.00
CA ALA A 88 -24.30 16.04 0.90
C ALA A 88 -24.81 17.18 0.02
N LEU A 89 -25.61 16.89 -1.01
CA LEU A 89 -26.09 17.86 -2.00
C LEU A 89 -26.78 19.10 -1.37
N PRO A 90 -27.74 18.98 -0.45
CA PRO A 90 -28.38 20.16 0.16
C PRO A 90 -27.40 20.97 1.04
N LEU A 91 -26.43 20.31 1.67
CA LEU A 91 -25.42 20.99 2.47
C LEU A 91 -24.47 21.81 1.59
N LEU A 92 -23.98 21.21 0.50
CA LEU A 92 -23.09 21.86 -0.46
C LEU A 92 -23.78 23.02 -1.18
N LYS A 93 -25.08 22.91 -1.52
CA LYS A 93 -25.88 24.01 -2.07
C LYS A 93 -26.01 25.21 -1.12
N ALA A 94 -25.91 24.98 0.16
CA ALA A 94 -26.03 26.03 1.17
C ALA A 94 -24.70 26.69 1.52
N LEU A 95 -23.58 26.25 0.94
CA LEU A 95 -22.30 26.91 1.09
C LEU A 95 -22.27 28.24 0.32
N GLY A 96 -21.48 29.18 0.81
CA GLY A 96 -21.25 30.49 0.21
C GLY A 96 -19.77 30.76 -0.02
N GLY A 97 -19.41 32.02 -0.20
CA GLY A 97 -18.03 32.42 -0.42
C GLY A 97 -17.55 32.20 -1.85
N PRO A 98 -16.24 32.14 -2.08
CA PRO A 98 -15.67 32.02 -3.43
C PRO A 98 -16.00 30.66 -4.03
N MET A 99 -16.04 30.61 -5.37
CA MET A 99 -16.14 29.35 -6.09
C MET A 99 -14.88 28.50 -5.87
N ALA A 100 -15.09 27.20 -5.75
CA ALA A 100 -13.97 26.26 -5.72
C ALA A 100 -13.18 26.31 -7.03
N PRO A 101 -11.84 26.12 -6.98
CA PRO A 101 -11.02 25.89 -8.17
C PRO A 101 -11.57 24.73 -9.01
N ASP A 102 -11.32 24.72 -10.32
CA ASP A 102 -11.92 23.74 -11.23
C ASP A 102 -11.50 22.30 -10.93
N ASP A 103 -10.28 22.12 -10.45
CA ASP A 103 -9.73 20.83 -10.01
C ASP A 103 -10.31 20.32 -8.66
N TRP A 104 -10.99 21.19 -7.90
CA TRP A 104 -11.70 20.84 -6.66
C TRP A 104 -13.19 20.56 -6.87
N LYS A 105 -13.71 20.85 -8.06
CA LYS A 105 -15.14 20.64 -8.37
C LYS A 105 -15.41 19.18 -8.65
N GLY A 106 -16.47 18.64 -8.04
CA GLY A 106 -17.00 17.31 -8.31
C GLY A 106 -17.97 17.29 -9.51
N ALA A 107 -18.84 16.29 -9.53
CA ALA A 107 -19.84 16.08 -10.58
C ALA A 107 -21.28 16.36 -10.13
N LEU A 108 -21.51 16.86 -8.92
CA LEU A 108 -22.85 17.29 -8.52
C LEU A 108 -23.30 18.50 -9.36
N PRO A 109 -24.59 18.61 -9.69
CA PRO A 109 -25.12 19.69 -10.54
C PRO A 109 -25.31 21.00 -9.75
N ILE A 110 -24.21 21.51 -9.17
CA ILE A 110 -24.17 22.72 -8.34
C ILE A 110 -22.90 23.52 -8.62
N PRO A 111 -22.91 24.83 -8.36
CA PRO A 111 -21.67 25.56 -8.15
C PRO A 111 -21.07 25.14 -6.80
N TYR A 112 -19.79 24.78 -6.80
CA TYR A 112 -19.07 24.45 -5.57
C TYR A 112 -18.51 25.72 -4.95
N HIS A 113 -18.78 25.95 -3.67
CA HIS A 113 -18.30 27.09 -2.91
C HIS A 113 -17.44 26.64 -1.73
N LEU A 114 -16.47 27.47 -1.31
CA LEU A 114 -15.50 27.15 -0.26
C LEU A 114 -15.78 27.91 1.07
N GLY A 115 -16.84 28.67 1.15
CA GLY A 115 -17.14 29.49 2.33
C GLY A 115 -18.33 28.98 3.12
N ALA A 116 -18.45 29.55 4.32
CA ALA A 116 -19.61 29.31 5.17
C ALA A 116 -20.89 29.83 4.49
N GLY A 117 -21.98 29.07 4.62
CA GLY A 117 -23.32 29.46 4.24
C GLY A 117 -24.22 29.72 5.46
N PRO A 118 -25.53 29.97 5.23
CA PRO A 118 -26.48 30.16 6.30
C PRO A 118 -26.90 28.86 7.01
N ALA A 119 -26.61 27.70 6.40
CA ALA A 119 -27.03 26.42 6.93
C ALA A 119 -26.32 26.08 8.24
N ARG A 120 -27.06 25.42 9.12
CA ARG A 120 -26.53 24.84 10.36
C ARG A 120 -26.75 23.35 10.34
N VAL A 121 -25.75 22.60 10.78
CA VAL A 121 -25.80 21.14 10.89
C VAL A 121 -25.79 20.76 12.37
N HIS A 122 -26.66 19.84 12.74
CA HIS A 122 -26.62 19.18 14.04
C HIS A 122 -26.12 17.76 13.85
N LEU A 123 -24.89 17.49 14.28
CA LEU A 123 -24.25 16.17 14.24
C LEU A 123 -24.36 15.51 15.62
N LYS A 124 -25.04 14.36 15.68
CA LYS A 124 -25.14 13.54 16.89
C LYS A 124 -24.63 12.14 16.58
N LEU A 125 -23.56 11.73 17.24
CA LEU A 125 -22.96 10.40 17.13
C LEU A 125 -23.05 9.67 18.47
N ALA A 126 -23.11 8.34 18.42
CA ALA A 126 -23.03 7.48 19.59
C ALA A 126 -22.10 6.30 19.25
N PHE A 127 -21.12 6.07 20.10
CA PHE A 127 -20.14 5.00 19.94
C PHE A 127 -20.25 4.00 21.08
N ASN A 128 -20.10 2.72 20.74
CA ASN A 128 -19.86 1.70 21.74
C ASN A 128 -18.33 1.52 21.91
N TRP A 129 -17.80 1.91 23.05
CA TRP A 129 -16.39 1.82 23.42
C TRP A 129 -16.03 0.54 24.21
N GLU A 130 -16.97 -0.43 24.27
CA GLU A 130 -16.66 -1.71 24.90
C GLU A 130 -15.67 -2.50 24.03
N LEU A 131 -14.69 -3.10 24.69
CA LEU A 131 -13.79 -4.05 24.04
C LEU A 131 -14.58 -5.28 23.58
N LYS A 132 -14.32 -5.73 22.37
CA LYS A 132 -14.91 -6.93 21.78
C LYS A 132 -13.79 -7.85 21.30
N PRO A 133 -13.93 -9.18 21.48
CA PRO A 133 -12.98 -10.12 20.89
C PRO A 133 -13.13 -10.13 19.36
N ILE A 134 -12.00 -10.25 18.68
CA ILE A 134 -11.91 -10.57 17.25
C ILE A 134 -11.16 -11.89 17.11
N TYR A 135 -11.31 -12.57 15.99
CA TYR A 135 -10.87 -13.95 15.82
C TYR A 135 -10.13 -14.16 14.50
N ASP A 136 -8.80 -14.17 14.56
CA ASP A 136 -8.00 -14.58 13.41
C ASP A 136 -8.00 -16.11 13.27
N VAL A 137 -8.08 -16.58 12.02
CA VAL A 137 -7.99 -18.03 11.74
C VAL A 137 -6.66 -18.34 11.09
N ILE A 138 -5.81 -19.06 11.82
CA ILE A 138 -4.47 -19.40 11.39
C ILE A 138 -4.37 -20.91 11.12
N ALA A 139 -4.08 -21.28 9.86
CA ALA A 139 -3.83 -22.66 9.47
C ALA A 139 -2.35 -22.84 9.07
N ARG A 140 -1.73 -23.92 9.53
CA ARG A 140 -0.30 -24.16 9.32
C ARG A 140 -0.05 -25.52 8.67
N LEU A 141 0.67 -25.54 7.54
CA LEU A 141 1.20 -26.72 6.89
C LEU A 141 2.72 -26.78 7.13
N PRO A 142 3.21 -27.64 8.04
CA PRO A 142 4.63 -27.69 8.40
C PRO A 142 5.53 -28.12 7.26
N GLY A 143 6.65 -27.43 7.10
CA GLY A 143 7.72 -27.82 6.18
C GLY A 143 8.46 -29.07 6.61
N ALA A 144 8.88 -29.89 5.64
CA ALA A 144 9.61 -31.14 5.90
C ALA A 144 11.13 -30.93 6.01
N GLU A 145 11.68 -29.92 5.38
CA GLU A 145 13.14 -29.66 5.34
C GLU A 145 13.53 -28.40 6.13
N ARG A 146 12.68 -27.36 6.09
CA ARG A 146 12.91 -26.03 6.69
C ARG A 146 11.63 -25.56 7.41
N PRO A 147 11.22 -26.25 8.51
CA PRO A 147 9.97 -25.94 9.20
C PRO A 147 9.96 -24.55 9.83
N ASP A 148 11.12 -23.97 10.08
CA ASP A 148 11.29 -22.66 10.69
C ASP A 148 11.42 -21.51 9.65
N GLU A 149 11.28 -21.79 8.35
CA GLU A 149 11.17 -20.79 7.31
C GLU A 149 9.69 -20.70 6.88
N TRP A 150 9.02 -19.57 7.14
CA TRP A 150 7.57 -19.43 6.99
C TRP A 150 7.21 -18.55 5.79
N VAL A 151 6.40 -19.07 4.89
CA VAL A 151 5.68 -18.29 3.88
C VAL A 151 4.27 -18.09 4.43
N ILE A 152 3.82 -16.84 4.48
CA ILE A 152 2.53 -16.47 5.07
C ILE A 152 1.66 -15.92 3.95
N ARG A 153 0.47 -16.50 3.79
CA ARG A 153 -0.58 -16.09 2.88
C ARG A 153 -1.75 -15.55 3.70
N GLY A 154 -2.23 -14.35 3.42
CA GLY A 154 -3.29 -13.76 4.22
C GLY A 154 -4.31 -12.96 3.41
N ASN A 155 -5.53 -12.91 3.95
CA ASN A 155 -6.64 -12.09 3.51
C ASN A 155 -7.54 -11.82 4.72
N HIS A 156 -8.18 -10.65 4.79
CA HIS A 156 -9.15 -10.45 5.88
C HIS A 156 -10.50 -11.08 5.57
N HIS A 157 -11.35 -11.21 6.59
CA HIS A 157 -12.65 -11.86 6.47
C HIS A 157 -13.81 -11.08 7.09
N ASP A 158 -13.53 -9.97 7.77
CA ASP A 158 -14.55 -9.00 8.17
C ASP A 158 -14.88 -8.06 7.02
N GLY A 159 -15.98 -7.34 7.12
CA GLY A 159 -16.40 -6.36 6.13
C GLY A 159 -17.28 -5.29 6.76
N TRP A 160 -17.30 -4.09 6.20
CA TRP A 160 -18.10 -2.99 6.74
C TRP A 160 -19.60 -3.30 6.79
N VAL A 161 -20.11 -4.11 5.87
CA VAL A 161 -21.51 -4.52 5.85
C VAL A 161 -21.66 -5.96 5.36
N ASN A 162 -21.70 -6.19 4.02
CA ASN A 162 -21.88 -7.51 3.43
C ASN A 162 -20.55 -8.12 2.94
N GLY A 163 -19.60 -7.29 2.54
CA GLY A 163 -18.23 -7.70 2.26
C GLY A 163 -18.05 -8.63 1.07
N ALA A 164 -18.96 -8.63 0.08
CA ALA A 164 -18.90 -9.61 -1.00
C ALA A 164 -17.70 -9.43 -1.93
N SER A 165 -17.34 -8.17 -2.21
CA SER A 165 -16.12 -7.82 -2.93
C SER A 165 -14.96 -7.65 -1.95
N ASP A 166 -15.18 -6.84 -0.93
CA ASP A 166 -14.24 -6.44 0.08
C ASP A 166 -14.63 -7.05 1.45
N PRO A 167 -13.96 -8.18 1.87
CA PRO A 167 -12.82 -8.86 1.24
C PRO A 167 -13.13 -10.28 0.74
N VAL A 168 -14.39 -10.74 0.79
CA VAL A 168 -14.72 -12.16 0.58
C VAL A 168 -14.25 -12.66 -0.79
N SER A 169 -14.19 -11.78 -1.80
CA SER A 169 -13.73 -12.17 -3.14
C SER A 169 -12.25 -12.63 -3.17
N GLY A 170 -11.40 -12.05 -2.34
CA GLY A 170 -10.01 -12.51 -2.16
C GLY A 170 -9.92 -13.71 -1.21
N LEU A 171 -10.69 -13.68 -0.13
CA LEU A 171 -10.71 -14.77 0.85
C LEU A 171 -11.13 -16.12 0.24
N VAL A 172 -12.16 -16.14 -0.61
CA VAL A 172 -12.57 -17.40 -1.26
C VAL A 172 -11.51 -17.95 -2.21
N ALA A 173 -10.69 -17.08 -2.80
CA ALA A 173 -9.53 -17.51 -3.59
C ALA A 173 -8.45 -18.15 -2.70
N GLU A 174 -8.20 -17.60 -1.51
CA GLU A 174 -7.28 -18.19 -0.51
C GLU A 174 -7.80 -19.53 0.00
N LEU A 175 -9.10 -19.64 0.30
CA LEU A 175 -9.72 -20.90 0.73
C LEU A 175 -9.62 -21.98 -0.35
N GLU A 176 -9.83 -21.64 -1.62
CA GLU A 176 -9.69 -22.59 -2.73
C GLU A 176 -8.23 -23.01 -2.93
N GLU A 177 -7.30 -22.10 -2.79
CA GLU A 177 -5.88 -22.37 -2.78
C GLU A 177 -5.51 -23.33 -1.64
N ALA A 178 -5.93 -23.03 -0.40
CA ALA A 178 -5.68 -23.86 0.77
C ALA A 178 -6.29 -25.26 0.61
N ARG A 179 -7.49 -25.36 0.01
CA ARG A 179 -8.11 -26.65 -0.33
C ARG A 179 -7.25 -27.44 -1.29
N ALA A 180 -6.78 -26.82 -2.39
CA ALA A 180 -5.97 -27.49 -3.39
C ALA A 180 -4.60 -27.95 -2.84
N VAL A 181 -3.93 -27.13 -2.04
CA VAL A 181 -2.68 -27.45 -1.35
C VAL A 181 -2.92 -28.56 -0.31
N GLY A 182 -4.05 -28.52 0.40
CA GLY A 182 -4.44 -29.57 1.34
C GLY A 182 -4.66 -30.93 0.66
N GLU A 183 -5.29 -30.97 -0.52
CA GLU A 183 -5.43 -32.21 -1.29
C GLU A 183 -4.07 -32.74 -1.77
N LEU A 184 -3.17 -31.84 -2.19
CA LEU A 184 -1.80 -32.20 -2.54
C LEU A 184 -1.08 -32.81 -1.33
N ALA A 185 -1.21 -32.22 -0.14
CA ALA A 185 -0.61 -32.75 1.09
C ALA A 185 -1.18 -34.11 1.47
N LYS A 186 -2.49 -34.35 1.32
CA LYS A 186 -3.14 -35.65 1.54
C LYS A 186 -2.62 -36.73 0.61
N SER A 187 -2.13 -36.37 -0.59
CA SER A 187 -1.49 -37.32 -1.50
C SER A 187 -0.10 -37.80 -1.05
N GLY A 188 0.41 -37.29 0.07
CA GLY A 188 1.73 -37.61 0.61
C GLY A 188 2.82 -36.60 0.28
N TRP A 189 2.53 -35.58 -0.53
CA TRP A 189 3.48 -34.49 -0.78
C TRP A 189 3.66 -33.62 0.47
N LYS A 190 4.87 -33.14 0.68
CA LYS A 190 5.22 -32.23 1.77
C LYS A 190 6.01 -31.03 1.23
N PRO A 191 5.71 -29.81 1.67
CA PRO A 191 6.51 -28.64 1.31
C PRO A 191 7.88 -28.69 2.00
N LYS A 192 8.87 -28.01 1.45
CA LYS A 192 10.16 -27.83 2.13
C LYS A 192 10.05 -26.84 3.28
N ARG A 193 9.34 -25.74 3.10
CA ARG A 193 9.08 -24.68 4.10
C ARG A 193 7.67 -24.77 4.63
N THR A 194 7.45 -24.19 5.79
CA THR A 194 6.10 -24.06 6.36
C THR A 194 5.30 -23.01 5.58
N LEU A 195 4.06 -23.38 5.23
CA LEU A 195 3.05 -22.47 4.70
C LEU A 195 2.04 -22.16 5.80
N ILE A 196 1.76 -20.88 6.01
CA ILE A 196 0.76 -20.39 6.95
C ILE A 196 -0.32 -19.66 6.15
N TYR A 197 -1.58 -20.07 6.30
CA TYR A 197 -2.75 -19.34 5.84
C TYR A 197 -3.33 -18.56 7.00
N ALA A 198 -3.70 -17.32 6.78
CA ALA A 198 -4.20 -16.42 7.81
C ALA A 198 -5.43 -15.65 7.31
N ALA A 199 -6.60 -15.91 7.89
CA ALA A 199 -7.77 -15.09 7.69
C ALA A 199 -7.90 -14.11 8.85
N TRP A 200 -7.73 -12.82 8.56
CA TRP A 200 -7.68 -11.75 9.55
C TRP A 200 -9.07 -11.21 9.86
N ASP A 201 -9.33 -10.91 11.13
CA ASP A 201 -10.55 -10.26 11.59
C ASP A 201 -10.27 -8.80 11.97
N GLY A 202 -11.25 -7.93 11.78
CA GLY A 202 -11.12 -6.53 12.17
C GLY A 202 -10.12 -5.72 11.35
N GLU A 203 -9.90 -6.05 10.10
CA GLU A 203 -9.10 -5.24 9.16
C GLU A 203 -9.73 -3.88 8.97
N GLU A 204 -11.02 -3.86 8.65
CA GLU A 204 -11.79 -2.69 8.27
C GLU A 204 -11.77 -1.54 9.31
N PRO A 205 -11.86 -1.78 10.62
CA PRO A 205 -11.71 -0.70 11.58
C PRO A 205 -10.29 -0.17 11.74
N GLY A 206 -9.26 -0.84 11.24
CA GLY A 206 -7.89 -0.34 11.32
C GLY A 206 -6.78 -1.39 11.31
N LEU A 207 -6.91 -2.46 10.54
CA LEU A 207 -5.94 -3.55 10.43
C LEU A 207 -5.71 -4.26 11.79
N LEU A 208 -6.80 -4.49 12.56
CA LEU A 208 -6.64 -4.92 13.96
C LEU A 208 -6.01 -6.31 14.05
N GLY A 209 -6.64 -7.36 13.46
CA GLY A 209 -6.17 -8.74 13.62
C GLY A 209 -4.73 -8.94 13.16
N SER A 210 -4.42 -8.53 11.94
CA SER A 210 -3.07 -8.69 11.38
C SER A 210 -2.01 -7.91 12.16
N THR A 211 -2.33 -6.69 12.62
CA THR A 211 -1.38 -5.88 13.39
C THR A 211 -1.14 -6.49 14.76
N GLU A 212 -2.20 -6.81 15.51
CA GLU A 212 -2.08 -7.35 16.86
C GLU A 212 -1.40 -8.72 16.87
N TRP A 213 -1.69 -9.54 15.86
CA TRP A 213 -1.00 -10.82 15.69
C TRP A 213 0.49 -10.61 15.35
N ALA A 214 0.80 -9.68 14.44
CA ALA A 214 2.18 -9.37 14.07
C ALA A 214 2.99 -8.79 15.23
N GLU A 215 2.40 -7.92 16.06
CA GLU A 215 3.03 -7.36 17.25
C GLU A 215 3.24 -8.41 18.34
N THR A 216 2.25 -9.29 18.57
CA THR A 216 2.36 -10.41 19.51
C THR A 216 3.48 -11.37 19.14
N HIS A 217 3.64 -11.67 17.85
CA HIS A 217 4.61 -12.62 17.32
C HIS A 217 5.84 -11.96 16.66
N ALA A 218 6.10 -10.68 16.97
CA ALA A 218 7.11 -9.87 16.26
C ALA A 218 8.52 -10.52 16.25
N ALA A 219 8.94 -11.12 17.36
CA ALA A 219 10.25 -11.78 17.45
C ALA A 219 10.34 -13.02 16.55
N GLU A 220 9.30 -13.88 16.60
CA GLU A 220 9.20 -15.09 15.78
C GLU A 220 9.12 -14.75 14.29
N LEU A 221 8.31 -13.74 13.94
CA LEU A 221 8.15 -13.31 12.56
C LEU A 221 9.44 -12.73 11.98
N ARG A 222 10.17 -11.90 12.73
CA ARG A 222 11.48 -11.42 12.28
C ARG A 222 12.50 -12.54 12.13
N GLU A 223 12.39 -13.63 12.89
CA GLU A 223 13.31 -14.76 12.80
C GLU A 223 12.94 -15.72 11.68
N HIS A 224 11.65 -15.98 11.46
CA HIS A 224 11.17 -17.11 10.66
C HIS A 224 10.42 -16.71 9.38
N ALA A 225 9.80 -15.52 9.31
CA ALA A 225 9.02 -15.15 8.13
C ALA A 225 9.91 -14.83 6.92
N VAL A 226 9.61 -15.47 5.81
CA VAL A 226 10.30 -15.30 4.51
C VAL A 226 9.61 -14.23 3.68
N VAL A 227 8.29 -14.37 3.50
CA VAL A 227 7.45 -13.48 2.70
C VAL A 227 6.04 -13.52 3.27
N TYR A 228 5.36 -12.37 3.28
CA TYR A 228 3.92 -12.27 3.46
C TYR A 228 3.26 -11.96 2.10
N ILE A 229 2.28 -12.76 1.70
CA ILE A 229 1.52 -12.54 0.46
C ILE A 229 0.08 -12.22 0.83
N ASN A 230 -0.33 -10.99 0.54
CA ASN A 230 -1.66 -10.47 0.77
C ASN A 230 -2.53 -10.58 -0.47
N SER A 231 -3.80 -10.85 -0.27
CA SER A 231 -4.88 -10.41 -1.15
C SER A 231 -5.97 -9.77 -0.29
N ASP A 232 -6.92 -9.15 -0.96
CA ASP A 232 -8.00 -8.41 -0.36
C ASP A 232 -9.20 -8.50 -1.32
N SER A 233 -9.68 -7.42 -1.86
CA SER A 233 -10.69 -7.42 -2.93
C SER A 233 -10.14 -7.95 -4.24
N ASN A 234 -10.99 -8.66 -5.00
CA ASN A 234 -10.66 -9.19 -6.31
C ASN A 234 -11.86 -9.09 -7.26
N SER A 235 -11.61 -8.73 -8.50
CA SER A 235 -12.64 -8.61 -9.51
C SER A 235 -12.10 -8.91 -10.91
N ARG A 236 -12.98 -8.87 -11.91
CA ARG A 236 -12.63 -9.03 -13.31
C ARG A 236 -11.66 -7.95 -13.78
N GLY A 237 -10.61 -8.36 -14.51
CA GLY A 237 -9.69 -7.42 -15.15
C GLY A 237 -8.24 -7.83 -15.17
N PHE A 238 -7.37 -6.87 -14.95
CA PHE A 238 -5.93 -7.03 -15.06
C PHE A 238 -5.30 -7.40 -13.72
N PHE A 239 -4.23 -8.14 -13.77
CA PHE A 239 -3.42 -8.40 -12.60
C PHE A 239 -2.77 -7.12 -12.10
N ASN A 240 -2.87 -6.88 -10.80
CA ASN A 240 -2.23 -5.81 -10.08
C ASN A 240 -1.37 -6.40 -8.96
N ALA A 241 -0.19 -5.85 -8.78
CA ALA A 241 0.71 -6.29 -7.73
C ALA A 241 1.56 -5.12 -7.21
N GLY A 242 1.70 -5.05 -5.91
CA GLY A 242 2.63 -4.16 -5.21
C GLY A 242 3.42 -4.93 -4.16
N GLY A 243 4.52 -4.35 -3.68
CA GLY A 243 5.32 -4.94 -2.62
C GLY A 243 6.82 -4.76 -2.76
N SER A 244 7.55 -5.62 -2.08
CA SER A 244 9.00 -5.63 -2.08
C SER A 244 9.55 -5.86 -3.49
N HIS A 245 10.25 -4.89 -4.03
CA HIS A 245 10.79 -4.97 -5.40
C HIS A 245 11.79 -6.13 -5.62
N THR A 246 12.34 -6.69 -4.55
CA THR A 246 13.18 -7.91 -4.61
C THR A 246 12.41 -9.12 -5.13
N LEU A 247 11.08 -9.12 -5.06
CA LEU A 247 10.18 -10.17 -5.54
C LEU A 247 9.66 -9.93 -6.97
N GLU A 248 9.97 -8.79 -7.61
CA GLU A 248 9.41 -8.42 -8.92
C GLU A 248 9.70 -9.46 -10.02
N THR A 249 10.93 -9.93 -10.13
CA THR A 249 11.30 -10.96 -11.12
C THR A 249 10.54 -12.26 -10.89
N PHE A 250 10.36 -12.64 -9.63
CA PHE A 250 9.64 -13.84 -9.22
C PHE A 250 8.15 -13.75 -9.57
N VAL A 251 7.49 -12.62 -9.27
CA VAL A 251 6.10 -12.36 -9.65
C VAL A 251 5.93 -12.44 -11.16
N ASN A 252 6.80 -11.80 -11.94
CA ASN A 252 6.77 -11.85 -13.40
C ASN A 252 6.87 -13.27 -13.95
N GLN A 253 7.70 -14.11 -13.33
CA GLN A 253 7.81 -15.54 -13.70
C GLN A 253 6.54 -16.32 -13.37
N ALA A 254 5.91 -16.05 -12.21
CA ALA A 254 4.70 -16.74 -11.79
C ALA A 254 3.51 -16.41 -12.70
N VAL A 255 3.26 -15.12 -12.97
CA VAL A 255 2.10 -14.67 -13.78
C VAL A 255 2.25 -14.97 -15.28
N ARG A 256 3.46 -15.27 -15.74
CA ARG A 256 3.68 -15.81 -17.10
C ARG A 256 3.04 -17.19 -17.29
N ASP A 257 2.99 -17.98 -16.22
CA ASP A 257 2.48 -19.36 -16.26
C ASP A 257 0.99 -19.47 -15.87
N VAL A 258 0.33 -18.32 -15.66
CA VAL A 258 -1.11 -18.24 -15.44
C VAL A 258 -1.79 -17.75 -16.71
N THR A 259 -2.80 -18.48 -17.16
CA THR A 259 -3.62 -18.07 -18.31
C THR A 259 -4.71 -17.12 -17.85
N ASP A 260 -4.81 -15.97 -18.51
CA ASP A 260 -5.91 -15.05 -18.34
C ASP A 260 -7.22 -15.69 -18.81
N PRO A 261 -8.28 -15.69 -17.99
CA PRO A 261 -9.50 -16.46 -18.30
C PRO A 261 -10.29 -15.93 -19.50
N GLU A 262 -10.21 -14.63 -19.78
CA GLU A 262 -10.95 -14.03 -20.91
C GLU A 262 -10.19 -14.04 -22.22
N LYS A 263 -8.87 -13.87 -22.17
CA LYS A 263 -8.04 -13.69 -23.37
C LYS A 263 -7.30 -14.94 -23.82
N GLY A 264 -7.16 -15.94 -22.93
CA GLY A 264 -6.43 -17.17 -23.23
C GLY A 264 -4.93 -17.00 -23.45
N ILE A 265 -4.37 -15.81 -23.19
CA ILE A 265 -2.94 -15.50 -23.18
C ILE A 265 -2.43 -15.51 -21.74
N SER A 266 -1.10 -15.38 -21.55
CA SER A 266 -0.60 -15.28 -20.18
C SER A 266 -1.06 -13.98 -19.51
N VAL A 267 -1.24 -14.02 -18.18
CA VAL A 267 -1.53 -12.83 -17.37
C VAL A 267 -0.45 -11.77 -17.55
N LEU A 268 0.81 -12.19 -17.67
CA LEU A 268 1.92 -11.27 -17.96
C LEU A 268 1.72 -10.55 -19.30
N ASP A 269 1.45 -11.30 -20.38
CA ASP A 269 1.30 -10.72 -21.72
C ASP A 269 0.12 -9.74 -21.77
N ARG A 270 -0.99 -10.04 -21.08
CA ARG A 270 -2.14 -9.14 -20.97
C ARG A 270 -1.79 -7.84 -20.25
N SER A 271 -1.09 -7.93 -19.12
CA SER A 271 -0.66 -6.76 -18.33
C SER A 271 0.37 -5.91 -19.09
N VAL A 272 1.31 -6.54 -19.81
CA VAL A 272 2.26 -5.85 -20.70
C VAL A 272 1.53 -5.12 -21.82
N ALA A 273 0.56 -5.76 -22.48
CA ALA A 273 -0.23 -5.12 -23.54
C ALA A 273 -1.00 -3.89 -23.02
N ARG A 274 -1.62 -3.96 -21.83
CA ARG A 274 -2.24 -2.80 -21.19
C ARG A 274 -1.24 -1.67 -20.97
N THR A 275 -0.05 -2.00 -20.46
CA THR A 275 1.01 -0.99 -20.22
C THR A 275 1.49 -0.35 -21.53
N GLN A 276 1.59 -1.11 -22.61
CA GLN A 276 1.95 -0.57 -23.94
C GLN A 276 0.92 0.43 -24.47
N LEU A 277 -0.36 0.21 -24.22
CA LEU A 277 -1.42 1.11 -24.68
C LEU A 277 -1.60 2.33 -23.76
N ASN A 278 -1.62 2.14 -22.48
CA ASN A 278 -2.07 3.14 -21.50
C ASN A 278 -1.01 3.52 -20.45
N GLY A 279 0.13 2.85 -20.45
CA GLY A 279 1.17 3.08 -19.45
C GLY A 279 1.88 4.42 -19.64
N ALA A 280 2.25 5.05 -18.54
CA ALA A 280 3.09 6.23 -18.53
C ALA A 280 4.44 5.96 -19.22
N THR A 281 5.09 7.00 -19.71
CA THR A 281 6.33 6.91 -20.50
C THR A 281 7.44 6.12 -19.80
N ASP A 282 7.54 6.23 -18.48
CA ASP A 282 8.52 5.51 -17.67
C ASP A 282 8.23 4.00 -17.55
N ARG A 283 7.01 3.55 -17.87
CA ARG A 283 6.58 2.15 -17.89
C ARG A 283 6.76 1.49 -19.26
N GLN A 284 6.91 2.26 -20.32
CA GLN A 284 7.06 1.73 -21.69
C GLN A 284 8.32 0.87 -21.86
N ALA A 285 9.39 1.21 -21.15
CA ALA A 285 10.62 0.41 -21.15
C ALA A 285 10.39 -0.98 -20.54
N ASP A 286 9.61 -1.08 -19.46
CA ASP A 286 9.26 -2.34 -18.82
C ASP A 286 8.37 -3.20 -19.73
N ALA A 287 7.36 -2.58 -20.34
CA ALA A 287 6.50 -3.26 -21.31
C ALA A 287 7.28 -3.77 -22.54
N LYS A 288 8.24 -2.99 -23.05
CA LYS A 288 9.14 -3.41 -24.12
C LYS A 288 10.03 -4.59 -23.70
N ALA A 289 10.44 -4.63 -22.43
CA ALA A 289 11.18 -5.73 -21.85
C ALA A 289 10.29 -6.92 -21.46
N LYS A 290 8.98 -6.88 -21.76
CA LYS A 290 7.98 -7.90 -21.41
C LYS A 290 7.94 -8.22 -19.91
N ARG A 291 7.89 -7.18 -19.10
CA ARG A 291 7.75 -7.28 -17.65
C ARG A 291 6.77 -6.24 -17.11
N ILE A 292 6.22 -6.53 -15.95
CA ILE A 292 5.47 -5.58 -15.13
C ILE A 292 6.34 -5.18 -13.93
N ARG A 293 6.19 -3.94 -13.49
CA ARG A 293 6.83 -3.42 -12.29
C ARG A 293 5.88 -3.58 -11.11
N LEU A 294 6.40 -3.98 -9.94
CA LEU A 294 5.65 -3.90 -8.71
C LEU A 294 5.46 -2.44 -8.28
N GLU A 295 4.28 -2.12 -7.77
CA GLU A 295 4.04 -0.81 -7.17
C GLU A 295 4.56 -0.80 -5.72
N PRO A 296 5.10 0.33 -5.25
CA PRO A 296 5.41 0.47 -3.84
C PRO A 296 4.11 0.49 -3.02
N LEU A 297 4.14 -0.11 -1.81
CA LEU A 297 2.97 -0.19 -0.95
C LEU A 297 2.95 0.93 0.10
N GLY A 298 1.81 1.61 0.20
CA GLY A 298 1.46 2.50 1.29
C GLY A 298 0.87 1.73 2.48
N SER A 299 -0.43 1.94 2.75
CA SER A 299 -1.21 1.16 3.71
C SER A 299 -2.59 0.84 3.09
N GLY A 300 -3.50 0.28 3.89
CA GLY A 300 -4.88 -0.01 3.49
C GLY A 300 -5.15 -1.48 3.25
N SER A 301 -4.27 -2.38 3.72
CA SER A 301 -4.56 -3.80 3.91
C SER A 301 -3.48 -4.46 4.79
N ASP A 302 -3.66 -5.74 5.12
CA ASP A 302 -2.94 -6.52 6.12
C ASP A 302 -1.43 -6.73 5.87
N TYR A 303 -0.90 -6.35 4.71
CA TYR A 303 0.54 -6.33 4.47
C TYR A 303 1.29 -5.27 5.30
N THR A 304 0.58 -4.27 5.80
CA THR A 304 1.14 -3.11 6.50
C THR A 304 2.00 -3.47 7.71
N PRO A 305 1.55 -4.26 8.70
CA PRO A 305 2.38 -4.61 9.85
C PRO A 305 3.60 -5.46 9.46
N PHE A 306 3.47 -6.33 8.47
CA PHE A 306 4.58 -7.19 8.03
C PHE A 306 5.68 -6.39 7.33
N LEU A 307 5.33 -5.58 6.33
CA LEU A 307 6.31 -4.81 5.55
C LEU A 307 6.84 -3.61 6.33
N GLN A 308 5.95 -2.79 6.87
CA GLN A 308 6.31 -1.44 7.29
C GLN A 308 6.67 -1.35 8.77
N HIS A 309 6.24 -2.33 9.58
CA HIS A 309 6.57 -2.42 11.01
C HIS A 309 7.63 -3.50 11.30
N LEU A 310 7.55 -4.67 10.64
CA LEU A 310 8.49 -5.76 10.91
C LEU A 310 9.63 -5.87 9.89
N GLY A 311 9.54 -5.22 8.73
CA GLY A 311 10.53 -5.33 7.65
C GLY A 311 10.56 -6.71 7.00
N ILE A 312 9.41 -7.35 6.88
CA ILE A 312 9.25 -8.63 6.19
C ILE A 312 8.88 -8.35 4.74
N SER A 313 9.57 -8.97 3.79
CA SER A 313 9.21 -8.87 2.38
C SER A 313 7.74 -9.21 2.17
N ALA A 314 6.99 -8.34 1.48
CA ALA A 314 5.56 -8.53 1.30
C ALA A 314 5.11 -8.27 -0.13
N LEU A 315 4.00 -8.90 -0.51
CA LEU A 315 3.27 -8.66 -1.75
C LEU A 315 1.79 -8.38 -1.42
N ASN A 316 1.17 -7.49 -2.16
CA ASN A 316 -0.29 -7.36 -2.26
C ASN A 316 -0.68 -7.64 -3.70
N ILE A 317 -1.56 -8.63 -3.94
CA ILE A 317 -1.90 -9.13 -5.27
C ILE A 317 -3.41 -9.22 -5.45
N GLY A 318 -3.88 -8.99 -6.67
CA GLY A 318 -5.29 -9.12 -7.04
C GLY A 318 -5.52 -8.87 -8.52
N TYR A 319 -6.77 -8.99 -8.94
CA TYR A 319 -7.23 -8.63 -10.28
C TYR A 319 -8.28 -7.55 -10.19
N GLY A 320 -8.38 -6.72 -11.24
CA GLY A 320 -9.40 -5.67 -11.30
C GLY A 320 -9.24 -4.72 -12.48
N GLY A 321 -10.13 -3.72 -12.52
CA GLY A 321 -10.07 -2.63 -13.48
C GLY A 321 -10.87 -2.80 -14.76
N GLU A 322 -11.73 -3.83 -14.85
CA GLU A 322 -12.71 -4.00 -15.93
C GLU A 322 -14.15 -4.21 -15.41
N GLY A 323 -14.31 -4.45 -14.11
CA GLY A 323 -15.62 -4.44 -13.46
C GLY A 323 -16.12 -3.01 -13.22
N GLU A 324 -17.43 -2.85 -13.06
CA GLU A 324 -18.02 -1.60 -12.56
C GLU A 324 -17.83 -1.54 -11.04
N TYR A 325 -17.45 -0.37 -10.54
CA TYR A 325 -17.06 -0.16 -9.14
C TYR A 325 -17.83 1.01 -8.54
N GLY A 326 -18.46 0.81 -7.41
CA GLY A 326 -19.24 1.83 -6.71
C GLY A 326 -19.82 1.30 -5.40
N GLN A 327 -19.53 0.04 -5.08
CA GLN A 327 -20.00 -0.65 -3.88
C GLN A 327 -19.09 -0.44 -2.67
N TYR A 328 -17.85 0.00 -2.86
CA TYR A 328 -16.80 0.04 -1.83
C TYR A 328 -17.28 0.62 -0.51
N HIS A 329 -17.10 -0.14 0.57
CA HIS A 329 -17.45 0.19 1.96
C HIS A 329 -18.91 0.60 2.15
N SER A 330 -19.82 0.04 1.37
CA SER A 330 -21.26 0.40 1.45
C SER A 330 -22.16 -0.83 1.57
N ALA A 331 -23.43 -0.60 1.88
CA ALA A 331 -24.45 -1.65 1.92
C ALA A 331 -24.66 -2.34 0.56
N TYR A 332 -24.13 -1.77 -0.51
CA TYR A 332 -24.22 -2.32 -1.87
C TYR A 332 -23.06 -3.24 -2.23
N ASP A 333 -22.07 -3.44 -1.35
CA ASP A 333 -21.09 -4.51 -1.50
C ASP A 333 -21.71 -5.86 -1.17
N SER A 334 -22.64 -6.27 -2.00
CA SER A 334 -23.47 -7.45 -1.85
C SER A 334 -23.12 -8.53 -2.89
N PHE A 335 -23.50 -9.76 -2.60
CA PHE A 335 -23.36 -10.87 -3.55
C PHE A 335 -24.04 -10.57 -4.91
N ASP A 336 -25.24 -9.94 -4.90
CA ASP A 336 -25.94 -9.54 -6.13
C ASP A 336 -25.10 -8.56 -6.95
N HIS A 337 -24.49 -7.56 -6.31
CA HIS A 337 -23.60 -6.62 -7.00
C HIS A 337 -22.39 -7.35 -7.59
N PHE A 338 -21.76 -8.20 -6.80
CA PHE A 338 -20.54 -8.92 -7.20
C PHE A 338 -20.78 -9.79 -8.45
N VAL A 339 -21.82 -10.63 -8.43
CA VAL A 339 -22.13 -11.54 -9.55
C VAL A 339 -22.69 -10.83 -10.80
N ARG A 340 -23.08 -9.58 -10.69
CA ARG A 340 -23.57 -8.80 -11.83
C ARG A 340 -22.49 -7.94 -12.45
N PHE A 341 -21.61 -7.35 -11.66
CA PHE A 341 -20.75 -6.26 -12.11
C PHE A 341 -19.26 -6.50 -11.85
N ALA A 342 -18.89 -7.26 -10.81
CA ALA A 342 -17.48 -7.43 -10.43
C ALA A 342 -16.82 -8.65 -11.11
N ASP A 343 -17.29 -9.88 -10.82
CA ASP A 343 -16.79 -11.12 -11.46
C ASP A 343 -17.95 -12.12 -11.66
N PRO A 344 -18.79 -11.93 -12.69
CA PRO A 344 -20.03 -12.70 -12.88
C PRO A 344 -19.86 -14.22 -12.97
N LYS A 345 -18.67 -14.70 -13.30
CA LYS A 345 -18.39 -16.13 -13.46
C LYS A 345 -17.38 -16.67 -12.47
N PHE A 346 -16.89 -15.85 -11.54
CA PHE A 346 -15.83 -16.19 -10.60
C PHE A 346 -14.51 -16.63 -11.25
N GLU A 347 -14.32 -16.28 -12.53
CA GLU A 347 -13.13 -16.71 -13.28
C GLU A 347 -11.87 -16.03 -12.77
N TYR A 348 -11.99 -14.79 -12.31
CA TYR A 348 -10.86 -14.06 -11.74
C TYR A 348 -10.57 -14.44 -10.28
N GLY A 349 -11.55 -14.90 -9.53
CA GLY A 349 -11.32 -15.58 -8.25
C GLY A 349 -10.47 -16.83 -8.43
N VAL A 350 -10.79 -17.66 -9.45
CA VAL A 350 -9.96 -18.83 -9.82
C VAL A 350 -8.57 -18.41 -10.32
N ALA A 351 -8.47 -17.31 -11.07
CA ALA A 351 -7.17 -16.80 -11.53
C ALA A 351 -6.30 -16.32 -10.35
N LEU A 352 -6.90 -15.67 -9.35
CA LEU A 352 -6.20 -15.26 -8.13
C LEU A 352 -5.70 -16.49 -7.35
N ALA A 353 -6.54 -17.49 -7.10
CA ALA A 353 -6.13 -18.74 -6.44
C ALA A 353 -4.97 -19.44 -7.18
N LYS A 354 -5.01 -19.47 -8.52
CA LYS A 354 -3.92 -20.02 -9.33
C LYS A 354 -2.64 -19.20 -9.26
N THR A 355 -2.75 -17.89 -9.18
CA THR A 355 -1.59 -16.99 -9.13
C THR A 355 -0.93 -17.06 -7.76
N ALA A 356 -1.68 -16.88 -6.68
CA ALA A 356 -1.20 -16.97 -5.31
C ALA A 356 -0.63 -18.36 -5.02
N GLY A 357 -1.36 -19.43 -5.34
CA GLY A 357 -0.89 -20.79 -5.15
C GLY A 357 0.41 -21.12 -5.91
N ARG A 358 0.65 -20.50 -7.09
CA ARG A 358 1.95 -20.65 -7.77
C ARG A 358 3.08 -19.89 -7.07
N LEU A 359 2.79 -18.71 -6.54
CA LEU A 359 3.76 -17.96 -5.74
C LEU A 359 4.13 -18.76 -4.49
N ASP A 360 3.13 -19.23 -3.74
CA ASP A 360 3.33 -19.98 -2.52
C ASP A 360 4.06 -21.30 -2.76
N LEU A 361 3.58 -22.12 -3.70
CA LEU A 361 4.21 -23.41 -4.01
C LEU A 361 5.66 -23.26 -4.47
N ARG A 362 5.99 -22.20 -5.20
CA ARG A 362 7.37 -21.94 -5.63
C ARG A 362 8.24 -21.49 -4.46
N LEU A 363 7.74 -20.63 -3.58
CA LEU A 363 8.47 -20.16 -2.38
C LEU A 363 8.73 -21.31 -1.41
N ILE A 364 7.69 -22.07 -1.06
CA ILE A 364 7.83 -23.15 -0.08
C ILE A 364 8.67 -24.34 -0.56
N ASN A 365 8.86 -24.49 -1.89
CA ASN A 365 9.68 -25.57 -2.45
C ASN A 365 11.03 -25.09 -3.00
N ALA A 366 11.32 -23.80 -3.02
CA ALA A 366 12.57 -23.27 -3.56
C ALA A 366 13.79 -23.75 -2.77
N ASP A 367 14.81 -24.22 -3.46
CA ASP A 367 16.13 -24.49 -2.84
C ASP A 367 16.80 -23.19 -2.43
N VAL A 368 16.73 -22.18 -3.30
CA VAL A 368 17.15 -20.80 -3.04
C VAL A 368 15.94 -19.89 -3.23
N LEU A 369 15.71 -18.98 -2.28
CA LEU A 369 14.64 -18.01 -2.36
C LEU A 369 14.76 -17.14 -3.62
N PRO A 370 13.67 -16.91 -4.36
CA PRO A 370 13.70 -16.28 -5.68
C PRO A 370 13.80 -14.73 -5.62
N MET A 371 14.59 -14.21 -4.69
CA MET A 371 14.80 -12.77 -4.53
C MET A 371 15.91 -12.28 -5.45
N THR A 372 15.66 -11.17 -6.14
CA THR A 372 16.61 -10.49 -7.02
C THR A 372 16.67 -9.01 -6.67
N PHE A 373 17.84 -8.37 -6.83
CA PHE A 373 18.05 -7.01 -6.34
C PHE A 373 18.05 -5.95 -7.44
N ASP A 374 18.13 -6.34 -8.72
CA ASP A 374 18.12 -5.38 -9.84
C ASP A 374 16.86 -4.52 -9.89
N PRO A 375 15.61 -5.07 -9.72
CA PRO A 375 14.41 -4.24 -9.69
C PRO A 375 14.39 -3.24 -8.53
N PHE A 376 14.85 -3.66 -7.36
CA PHE A 376 14.95 -2.78 -6.19
C PHE A 376 15.92 -1.62 -6.43
N ASN A 377 17.13 -1.91 -6.98
CA ASN A 377 18.09 -0.87 -7.33
C ASN A 377 17.51 0.16 -8.33
N VAL A 378 16.78 -0.31 -9.36
CA VAL A 378 16.13 0.59 -10.33
C VAL A 378 15.06 1.46 -9.65
N ALA A 379 14.24 0.88 -8.79
CA ALA A 379 13.18 1.60 -8.08
C ALA A 379 13.75 2.66 -7.12
N VAL A 380 14.72 2.29 -6.28
CA VAL A 380 15.34 3.25 -5.33
C VAL A 380 16.08 4.36 -6.05
N GLY A 381 16.78 4.05 -7.15
CA GLY A 381 17.41 5.08 -7.99
C GLY A 381 16.38 6.11 -8.47
N LYS A 382 15.25 5.64 -8.99
CA LYS A 382 14.13 6.50 -9.41
C LYS A 382 13.59 7.35 -8.24
N TYR A 383 13.41 6.76 -7.05
CA TYR A 383 12.91 7.50 -5.89
C TYR A 383 13.86 8.61 -5.43
N VAL A 384 15.17 8.37 -5.50
CA VAL A 384 16.19 9.40 -5.23
C VAL A 384 16.12 10.52 -6.26
N ASP A 385 16.01 10.19 -7.56
CA ASP A 385 15.87 11.20 -8.62
C ASP A 385 14.59 12.04 -8.44
N GLU A 386 13.50 11.40 -8.00
CA GLU A 386 12.23 12.08 -7.72
C GLU A 386 12.32 13.10 -6.58
N VAL A 387 12.98 12.78 -5.47
CA VAL A 387 13.12 13.74 -4.35
C VAL A 387 14.07 14.89 -4.69
N VAL A 388 15.10 14.64 -5.50
CA VAL A 388 15.98 15.70 -6.04
C VAL A 388 15.16 16.64 -6.93
N LYS A 389 14.42 16.10 -7.89
CA LYS A 389 13.56 16.87 -8.78
C LYS A 389 12.45 17.63 -8.04
N LEU A 390 11.86 16.99 -7.01
CA LEU A 390 10.85 17.65 -6.16
C LEU A 390 11.41 18.92 -5.53
N THR A 391 12.64 18.87 -5.01
CA THR A 391 13.30 20.04 -4.40
C THR A 391 13.47 21.19 -5.41
N ASP A 392 13.89 20.88 -6.64
CA ASP A 392 14.03 21.87 -7.69
C ASP A 392 12.68 22.45 -8.11
N THR A 393 11.65 21.61 -8.21
CA THR A 393 10.27 22.05 -8.49
C THR A 393 9.75 22.99 -7.40
N LEU A 394 9.91 22.62 -6.12
CA LEU A 394 9.47 23.45 -4.97
C LEU A 394 10.22 24.79 -4.92
N ARG A 395 11.49 24.83 -5.33
CA ARG A 395 12.29 26.06 -5.42
C ARG A 395 11.72 26.97 -6.51
N GLN A 396 11.55 26.44 -7.72
CA GLN A 396 11.02 27.20 -8.85
C GLN A 396 9.62 27.73 -8.56
N GLU A 397 8.73 26.92 -7.97
CA GLU A 397 7.39 27.35 -7.58
C GLU A 397 7.42 28.53 -6.58
N ALA A 398 8.33 28.47 -5.60
CA ALA A 398 8.49 29.55 -4.63
C ALA A 398 9.01 30.82 -5.28
N GLU A 399 10.04 30.73 -6.13
CA GLU A 399 10.60 31.86 -6.87
C GLU A 399 9.55 32.50 -7.77
N ASP A 400 8.84 31.71 -8.58
CA ASP A 400 7.81 32.18 -9.49
C ASP A 400 6.64 32.86 -8.76
N ARG A 401 6.19 32.25 -7.64
CA ARG A 401 5.12 32.84 -6.81
C ARG A 401 5.56 34.15 -6.20
N ASN A 402 6.76 34.20 -5.63
CA ASN A 402 7.29 35.38 -5.01
C ASN A 402 7.50 36.51 -6.02
N GLN A 403 7.99 36.18 -7.22
CA GLN A 403 8.13 37.14 -8.30
C GLN A 403 6.76 37.73 -8.74
N ARG A 404 5.73 36.88 -8.89
CA ARG A 404 4.36 37.33 -9.19
C ARG A 404 3.78 38.25 -8.11
N LEU A 405 4.13 38.00 -6.83
CA LEU A 405 3.75 38.90 -5.72
C LEU A 405 4.47 40.25 -5.83
N ASP A 406 5.78 40.25 -6.12
CA ASP A 406 6.57 41.46 -6.26
C ASP A 406 6.11 42.30 -7.46
N ASP A 407 5.78 41.66 -8.58
CA ASP A 407 5.25 42.27 -9.78
C ASP A 407 3.76 42.68 -9.67
N LYS A 408 3.12 42.43 -8.53
CA LYS A 408 1.70 42.72 -8.25
C LYS A 408 0.74 42.07 -9.27
N VAL A 409 1.14 40.94 -9.86
CA VAL A 409 0.32 40.23 -10.86
C VAL A 409 -1.04 39.84 -10.30
N PHE A 410 -1.08 39.39 -9.04
CA PHE A 410 -2.32 39.00 -8.37
C PHE A 410 -3.29 40.16 -8.21
N GLN A 411 -2.78 41.38 -7.89
CA GLN A 411 -3.61 42.58 -7.80
C GLN A 411 -4.08 43.07 -9.18
N ALA A 412 -3.28 42.84 -10.22
CA ALA A 412 -3.63 43.29 -11.58
C ALA A 412 -4.79 42.51 -12.20
N VAL A 413 -4.99 41.23 -11.75
CA VAL A 413 -6.08 40.37 -12.21
C VAL A 413 -7.21 40.19 -11.19
N ASP A 414 -7.13 40.92 -10.08
CA ASP A 414 -8.15 40.88 -9.03
C ASP A 414 -9.50 41.35 -9.57
N ASP A 415 -10.55 40.61 -9.25
CA ASP A 415 -11.93 41.00 -9.53
C ASP A 415 -12.49 41.75 -8.32
N PRO A 416 -12.67 43.07 -8.40
CA PRO A 416 -13.15 43.89 -7.26
C PRO A 416 -14.57 43.54 -6.81
N THR A 417 -15.28 42.69 -7.59
CA THR A 417 -16.61 42.18 -7.17
C THR A 417 -16.50 40.93 -6.28
N GLN A 418 -15.32 40.33 -6.17
CA GLN A 418 -15.04 39.15 -5.36
C GLN A 418 -14.45 39.56 -4.02
N THR A 419 -15.28 39.55 -2.97
CA THR A 419 -14.89 40.03 -1.61
C THR A 419 -13.96 39.06 -0.85
N TYR A 420 -13.72 37.88 -1.39
CA TYR A 420 -12.96 36.79 -0.73
C TYR A 420 -11.61 36.47 -1.37
N TRP A 421 -11.22 37.23 -2.40
CA TRP A 421 -9.95 36.99 -3.05
C TRP A 421 -8.79 37.50 -2.17
N VAL A 422 -7.84 36.63 -1.90
CA VAL A 422 -6.62 36.96 -1.13
C VAL A 422 -5.43 36.45 -1.95
N ALA A 423 -4.44 37.32 -2.18
CA ALA A 423 -3.20 36.88 -2.80
C ALA A 423 -2.54 35.77 -1.99
N PRO A 424 -1.97 34.73 -2.62
CA PRO A 424 -1.32 33.64 -1.90
C PRO A 424 -0.15 34.19 -1.07
N PRO A 425 0.15 33.57 0.09
CA PRO A 425 1.30 33.99 0.89
C PRO A 425 2.60 33.74 0.15
N ARG A 426 3.62 34.53 0.49
CA ARG A 426 5.00 34.31 0.05
C ARG A 426 5.50 32.96 0.56
N LEU A 427 6.29 32.25 -0.25
CA LEU A 427 6.89 30.98 0.12
C LEU A 427 8.39 31.15 0.39
N ASP A 428 8.89 30.38 1.35
CA ASP A 428 10.32 30.21 1.53
C ASP A 428 10.91 29.41 0.34
N VAL A 429 11.97 29.98 -0.26
CA VAL A 429 12.66 29.33 -1.37
C VAL A 429 13.50 28.17 -0.81
N ALA A 430 13.38 27.00 -1.42
CA ALA A 430 14.15 25.83 -1.00
C ALA A 430 15.67 26.11 -1.05
N PRO A 431 16.39 25.93 0.06
CA PRO A 431 17.84 26.09 0.09
C PRO A 431 18.53 25.00 -0.76
N TYR A 432 19.83 25.14 -0.93
CA TYR A 432 20.61 24.02 -1.44
C TYR A 432 20.61 22.87 -0.43
N LEU A 433 20.16 21.69 -0.86
CA LEU A 433 20.21 20.44 -0.11
C LEU A 433 21.27 19.52 -0.72
N ASN A 434 22.08 18.91 0.13
CA ASN A 434 23.11 17.97 -0.32
C ASN A 434 22.56 16.55 -0.45
N PHE A 435 22.19 16.14 -1.66
CA PHE A 435 21.73 14.78 -1.96
C PHE A 435 22.86 13.78 -2.27
N ALA A 436 24.13 14.21 -2.23
CA ALA A 436 25.27 13.32 -2.52
C ALA A 436 25.28 12.03 -1.68
N PRO A 437 24.92 12.03 -0.38
CA PRO A 437 24.82 10.78 0.38
C PRO A 437 23.87 9.76 -0.26
N LEU A 438 22.65 10.15 -0.65
CA LEU A 438 21.69 9.27 -1.31
C LEU A 438 22.19 8.79 -2.68
N GLN A 439 22.74 9.68 -3.49
CA GLN A 439 23.28 9.34 -4.81
C GLN A 439 24.45 8.36 -4.71
N ASN A 440 25.33 8.55 -3.73
CA ASN A 440 26.44 7.63 -3.45
C ASN A 440 25.92 6.26 -2.98
N ALA A 441 24.94 6.24 -2.07
CA ALA A 441 24.33 5.00 -1.60
C ALA A 441 23.69 4.20 -2.76
N VAL A 442 22.99 4.87 -3.69
CA VAL A 442 22.45 4.23 -4.91
C VAL A 442 23.59 3.68 -5.79
N ALA A 443 24.70 4.39 -5.91
CA ALA A 443 25.86 3.90 -6.67
C ALA A 443 26.50 2.66 -6.03
N VAL A 444 26.58 2.61 -4.71
CA VAL A 444 27.04 1.43 -3.94
C VAL A 444 26.06 0.27 -4.16
N LEU A 445 24.76 0.51 -3.97
CA LEU A 445 23.70 -0.47 -4.18
C LEU A 445 23.78 -1.09 -5.59
N LYS A 446 23.91 -0.28 -6.62
CA LYS A 446 24.06 -0.71 -8.00
C LYS A 446 25.26 -1.64 -8.22
N LYS A 447 26.39 -1.33 -7.58
CA LYS A 447 27.60 -2.16 -7.66
C LYS A 447 27.40 -3.50 -6.97
N SER A 448 26.85 -3.52 -5.76
CA SER A 448 26.58 -4.74 -4.99
C SER A 448 25.58 -5.63 -5.71
N THR A 449 24.51 -5.05 -6.26
CA THR A 449 23.49 -5.76 -7.06
C THR A 449 24.09 -6.43 -8.30
N ALA A 450 24.90 -5.71 -9.06
CA ALA A 450 25.56 -6.27 -10.25
C ALA A 450 26.53 -7.41 -9.89
N ALA A 451 27.25 -7.29 -8.77
CA ALA A 451 28.14 -8.32 -8.27
C ALA A 451 27.37 -9.61 -7.88
N TYR A 452 26.25 -9.45 -7.16
CA TYR A 452 25.39 -10.57 -6.79
C TYR A 452 24.83 -11.28 -8.02
N THR A 453 24.24 -10.54 -8.95
CA THR A 453 23.66 -11.09 -10.19
C THR A 453 24.69 -11.88 -10.98
N LYS A 454 25.91 -11.37 -11.10
CA LYS A 454 27.03 -12.04 -11.76
C LYS A 454 27.41 -13.33 -11.02
N ALA A 455 27.56 -13.27 -9.69
CA ALA A 455 27.95 -14.42 -8.88
C ALA A 455 26.87 -15.51 -8.89
N PHE A 456 25.61 -15.14 -8.75
CA PHE A 456 24.47 -16.06 -8.78
C PHE A 456 24.35 -16.76 -10.13
N THR A 457 24.41 -15.99 -11.23
CA THR A 457 24.39 -16.54 -12.59
C THR A 457 25.53 -17.54 -12.83
N ALA A 458 26.75 -17.22 -12.37
CA ALA A 458 27.89 -18.11 -12.50
C ALA A 458 27.73 -19.39 -11.66
N ALA A 459 27.20 -19.28 -10.44
CA ALA A 459 27.00 -20.41 -9.52
C ALA A 459 25.89 -21.37 -10.00
N THR A 460 24.89 -20.84 -10.73
CA THR A 460 23.73 -21.61 -11.26
C THR A 460 23.83 -21.90 -12.76
N ALA A 461 24.95 -21.57 -13.40
CA ALA A 461 25.14 -21.76 -14.83
C ALA A 461 24.95 -23.23 -15.25
N GLY A 462 24.24 -23.43 -16.37
CA GLY A 462 23.94 -24.77 -16.88
C GLY A 462 22.91 -25.54 -16.06
N GLY A 463 22.08 -24.87 -15.28
CA GLY A 463 21.04 -25.49 -14.44
C GLY A 463 21.60 -26.15 -13.17
N LYS A 464 22.81 -25.77 -12.73
CA LYS A 464 23.40 -26.30 -11.49
C LYS A 464 22.60 -25.82 -10.28
N THR A 465 22.34 -26.74 -9.35
CA THR A 465 21.81 -26.41 -8.01
C THR A 465 22.97 -26.07 -7.07
N LEU A 466 22.74 -25.15 -6.15
CA LEU A 466 23.72 -24.88 -5.10
C LEU A 466 23.78 -26.06 -4.10
N PRO A 467 24.96 -26.36 -3.53
CA PRO A 467 25.04 -27.27 -2.39
C PRO A 467 24.10 -26.82 -1.26
N ALA A 468 23.46 -27.77 -0.57
CA ALA A 468 22.43 -27.49 0.44
C ALA A 468 22.91 -26.52 1.52
N GLU A 469 24.13 -26.70 2.05
CA GLU A 469 24.72 -25.79 3.05
C GLU A 469 24.84 -24.36 2.53
N LYS A 470 25.33 -24.21 1.29
CA LYS A 470 25.46 -22.89 0.64
C LYS A 470 24.08 -22.26 0.40
N ALA A 471 23.10 -23.04 -0.07
CA ALA A 471 21.73 -22.57 -0.26
C ALA A 471 21.10 -22.11 1.06
N ASN A 472 21.29 -22.86 2.15
CA ASN A 472 20.78 -22.49 3.47
C ASN A 472 21.41 -21.18 4.00
N ARG A 473 22.74 -21.04 3.87
CA ARG A 473 23.43 -19.79 4.25
C ARG A 473 22.94 -18.59 3.44
N LEU A 474 22.73 -18.79 2.14
CA LEU A 474 22.21 -17.75 1.25
C LEU A 474 20.77 -17.36 1.64
N ASN A 475 19.89 -18.35 1.85
CA ASN A 475 18.50 -18.11 2.25
C ASN A 475 18.38 -17.35 3.57
N ALA A 476 19.23 -17.65 4.56
CA ALA A 476 19.26 -16.94 5.84
C ALA A 476 19.56 -15.43 5.68
N ILE A 477 20.30 -15.04 4.64
CA ILE A 477 20.55 -13.63 4.32
C ILE A 477 19.37 -13.05 3.52
N LEU A 478 18.89 -13.77 2.51
CA LEU A 478 17.83 -13.30 1.62
C LEU A 478 16.55 -12.99 2.38
N MET A 479 16.10 -13.91 3.26
CA MET A 479 14.85 -13.74 4.01
C MET A 479 14.89 -12.56 5.00
N LYS A 480 16.07 -12.13 5.45
CA LYS A 480 16.25 -11.01 6.38
C LYS A 480 16.67 -9.71 5.68
N SER A 481 16.83 -9.71 4.36
CA SER A 481 17.34 -8.55 3.64
C SER A 481 16.42 -7.33 3.77
N GLU A 482 15.10 -7.49 3.72
CA GLU A 482 14.12 -6.39 3.86
C GLU A 482 14.24 -5.71 5.23
N GLN A 483 14.57 -6.45 6.30
CA GLN A 483 14.73 -5.89 7.65
C GLN A 483 15.85 -4.84 7.71
N SER A 484 16.87 -4.93 6.85
CA SER A 484 17.93 -3.93 6.77
C SER A 484 17.49 -2.59 6.19
N LEU A 485 16.27 -2.52 5.65
CA LEU A 485 15.62 -1.29 5.20
C LEU A 485 14.82 -0.59 6.31
N THR A 486 14.87 -1.08 7.52
CA THR A 486 14.18 -0.51 8.68
C THR A 486 15.14 0.22 9.63
N ARG A 487 14.60 1.18 10.37
CA ARG A 487 15.30 1.88 11.47
C ARG A 487 14.50 1.74 12.76
N PRO A 488 15.14 1.41 13.89
CA PRO A 488 14.44 1.24 15.17
C PRO A 488 13.70 2.49 15.65
N ASP A 489 14.20 3.68 15.32
CA ASP A 489 13.57 4.95 15.69
C ASP A 489 12.33 5.27 14.85
N GLY A 490 12.11 4.50 13.78
CA GLY A 490 11.02 4.70 12.82
C GLY A 490 11.15 5.97 11.98
N LEU A 491 10.01 6.39 11.44
CA LEU A 491 9.90 7.60 10.65
C LEU A 491 9.62 8.82 11.55
N PRO A 492 9.98 10.03 11.15
CA PRO A 492 9.66 11.25 11.89
C PRO A 492 8.18 11.30 12.31
N ARG A 493 7.91 11.60 13.60
CA ARG A 493 6.57 11.72 14.21
C ARG A 493 5.74 10.41 14.28
N ARG A 494 6.23 9.26 13.74
CA ARG A 494 5.53 7.98 13.66
C ARG A 494 6.47 6.79 13.77
N SER A 495 6.96 6.56 14.96
CA SER A 495 7.97 5.53 15.27
C SER A 495 7.53 4.10 14.98
N TRP A 496 6.20 3.86 14.87
CA TRP A 496 5.67 2.54 14.53
C TRP A 496 6.03 2.11 13.10
N TYR A 497 6.06 3.06 12.15
CA TYR A 497 6.51 2.81 10.77
C TYR A 497 8.03 2.88 10.71
N VAL A 498 8.67 1.73 10.64
CA VAL A 498 10.15 1.62 10.69
C VAL A 498 10.80 1.53 9.31
N HIS A 499 10.03 1.18 8.27
CA HIS A 499 10.56 1.00 6.92
C HIS A 499 10.89 2.33 6.25
N GLN A 500 12.12 2.46 5.71
CA GLN A 500 12.63 3.75 5.21
C GLN A 500 12.38 3.99 3.72
N ILE A 501 11.95 2.97 2.98
CA ILE A 501 11.73 3.07 1.52
C ILE A 501 10.25 3.22 1.19
N TYR A 502 9.35 2.58 1.96
CA TYR A 502 7.90 2.58 1.75
C TYR A 502 7.16 2.91 3.04
N ALA A 503 6.21 3.82 2.99
CA ALA A 503 5.23 4.01 4.06
C ALA A 503 3.97 4.69 3.50
N PRO A 504 2.81 4.61 4.18
CA PRO A 504 1.69 5.49 3.88
C PRO A 504 2.09 6.93 4.14
N GLY A 505 1.53 7.87 3.39
CA GLY A 505 1.84 9.29 3.60
C GLY A 505 1.22 9.83 4.88
N PHE A 506 1.96 10.64 5.64
CA PHE A 506 1.50 11.22 6.90
C PHE A 506 0.21 12.05 6.74
N TYR A 507 0.03 12.69 5.59
CA TYR A 507 -1.16 13.49 5.28
C TYR A 507 -1.98 12.95 4.09
N THR A 508 -1.64 11.77 3.54
CA THR A 508 -2.28 11.23 2.34
C THR A 508 -2.97 9.88 2.56
N GLY A 509 -3.14 9.46 3.80
CA GLY A 509 -3.82 8.20 4.13
C GLY A 509 -3.10 6.99 3.51
N TYR A 510 -3.83 6.16 2.76
CA TYR A 510 -3.29 4.93 2.15
C TYR A 510 -2.19 5.15 1.11
N GLY A 511 -2.16 6.34 0.50
CA GLY A 511 -1.22 6.66 -0.57
C GLY A 511 0.23 6.53 -0.14
N VAL A 512 1.02 5.77 -0.91
CA VAL A 512 2.43 5.53 -0.58
C VAL A 512 3.27 6.79 -0.73
N LYS A 513 4.21 6.96 0.20
CA LYS A 513 5.38 7.84 0.06
C LYS A 513 6.63 6.97 -0.03
N THR A 514 7.40 7.18 -1.07
CA THR A 514 8.71 6.56 -1.24
C THR A 514 9.78 7.46 -0.66
N LEU A 515 10.78 6.90 0.03
CA LEU A 515 11.74 7.62 0.88
C LEU A 515 11.01 8.59 1.83
N PRO A 516 10.02 8.08 2.62
CA PRO A 516 9.01 8.90 3.28
C PRO A 516 9.59 10.00 4.16
N ALA A 517 10.64 9.73 4.94
CA ALA A 517 11.26 10.72 5.81
C ALA A 517 11.78 11.96 5.05
N VAL A 518 12.44 11.74 3.90
CA VAL A 518 12.96 12.83 3.07
C VAL A 518 11.85 13.51 2.28
N ARG A 519 10.99 12.72 1.61
CA ARG A 519 9.94 13.25 0.74
C ARG A 519 8.93 14.12 1.50
N GLU A 520 8.47 13.65 2.67
CA GLU A 520 7.50 14.40 3.48
C GLU A 520 8.08 15.69 4.05
N ALA A 521 9.33 15.66 4.51
CA ALA A 521 10.01 16.87 4.95
C ALA A 521 10.11 17.91 3.82
N LEU A 522 10.41 17.49 2.58
CA LEU A 522 10.42 18.37 1.40
C LEU A 522 9.03 18.93 1.11
N GLU A 523 7.99 18.08 1.08
CA GLU A 523 6.61 18.48 0.82
C GLU A 523 6.08 19.47 1.87
N GLN A 524 6.51 19.31 3.14
CA GLN A 524 6.18 20.22 4.24
C GLN A 524 7.09 21.46 4.29
N ARG A 525 8.08 21.56 3.40
CA ARG A 525 9.10 22.63 3.39
C ARG A 525 9.91 22.69 4.69
N ASP A 526 10.03 21.57 5.41
CA ASP A 526 10.95 21.43 6.54
C ASP A 526 12.35 21.05 6.04
N TRP A 527 13.08 22.07 5.60
CA TRP A 527 14.43 21.91 5.04
C TRP A 527 15.44 21.38 6.06
N LYS A 528 15.20 21.65 7.34
CA LYS A 528 16.05 21.16 8.43
C LYS A 528 15.87 19.65 8.62
N GLU A 529 14.63 19.19 8.67
CA GLU A 529 14.30 17.75 8.76
C GLU A 529 14.81 17.04 7.50
N ALA A 530 14.54 17.56 6.30
CA ALA A 530 15.04 16.97 5.05
C ALA A 530 16.57 16.81 5.06
N THR A 531 17.31 17.84 5.51
CA THR A 531 18.79 17.79 5.62
C THR A 531 19.24 16.70 6.60
N ALA A 532 18.53 16.50 7.69
CA ALA A 532 18.87 15.49 8.70
C ALA A 532 18.57 14.07 8.21
N GLU A 533 17.47 13.86 7.50
CA GLU A 533 17.02 12.52 7.06
C GLU A 533 17.80 12.00 5.84
N ILE A 534 18.29 12.86 4.94
CA ILE A 534 19.08 12.44 3.76
C ILE A 534 20.20 11.45 4.12
N PRO A 535 21.13 11.74 5.06
CA PRO A 535 22.21 10.81 5.39
C PRO A 535 21.71 9.55 6.10
N LEU A 536 20.60 9.60 6.85
CA LEU A 536 20.05 8.46 7.57
C LEU A 536 19.43 7.44 6.61
N VAL A 537 18.67 7.92 5.63
CA VAL A 537 18.12 7.08 4.56
C VAL A 537 19.24 6.52 3.67
N ALA A 538 20.27 7.32 3.38
CA ALA A 538 21.45 6.85 2.64
C ALA A 538 22.13 5.68 3.37
N ALA A 539 22.33 5.79 4.68
CA ALA A 539 22.92 4.72 5.50
C ALA A 539 22.07 3.44 5.48
N THR A 540 20.74 3.56 5.43
CA THR A 540 19.84 2.42 5.31
C THR A 540 20.00 1.72 3.94
N ILE A 541 20.10 2.47 2.86
CA ILE A 541 20.37 1.91 1.52
C ILE A 541 21.75 1.22 1.47
N GLU A 542 22.76 1.80 2.11
CA GLU A 542 24.10 1.18 2.22
C GLU A 542 24.09 -0.09 3.07
N ALA A 543 23.31 -0.14 4.16
CA ALA A 543 23.13 -1.34 4.97
C ALA A 543 22.53 -2.49 4.15
N PHE A 544 21.51 -2.20 3.35
CA PHE A 544 20.93 -3.18 2.43
C PHE A 544 21.94 -3.65 1.37
N ALA A 545 22.75 -2.74 0.80
CA ALA A 545 23.84 -3.12 -0.11
C ALA A 545 24.84 -4.04 0.58
N GLY A 546 25.11 -3.83 1.87
CA GLY A 546 25.96 -4.71 2.68
C GLY A 546 25.40 -6.13 2.84
N GLU A 547 24.07 -6.29 2.97
CA GLU A 547 23.44 -7.62 2.97
C GLU A 547 23.59 -8.32 1.60
N ILE A 548 23.47 -7.57 0.51
CA ILE A 548 23.72 -8.10 -0.84
C ILE A 548 25.18 -8.56 -1.01
N ASP A 549 26.14 -7.81 -0.46
CA ASP A 549 27.55 -8.18 -0.49
C ASP A 549 27.83 -9.45 0.33
N LYS A 550 27.17 -9.63 1.50
CA LYS A 550 27.23 -10.89 2.27
C LYS A 550 26.68 -12.08 1.46
N ALA A 551 25.53 -11.90 0.79
CA ALA A 551 24.96 -12.92 -0.09
C ALA A 551 25.92 -13.26 -1.24
N THR A 552 26.57 -12.26 -1.84
CA THR A 552 27.57 -12.44 -2.90
C THR A 552 28.79 -13.23 -2.39
N ALA A 553 29.26 -12.93 -1.17
CA ALA A 553 30.38 -13.66 -0.57
C ALA A 553 30.06 -15.14 -0.36
N VAL A 554 28.84 -15.48 0.07
CA VAL A 554 28.40 -16.90 0.16
C VAL A 554 28.51 -17.60 -1.18
N LEU A 555 28.14 -16.95 -2.28
CA LEU A 555 28.21 -17.52 -3.63
C LEU A 555 29.66 -17.76 -4.09
N GLY A 556 30.60 -16.89 -3.68
CA GLY A 556 32.02 -16.95 -4.05
C GLY A 556 32.87 -17.96 -3.25
N THR A 557 32.38 -18.47 -2.12
CA THR A 557 33.10 -19.51 -1.35
C THR A 557 33.12 -20.84 -2.12
N LYS A 558 34.25 -21.57 -2.09
CA LYS A 558 34.39 -22.90 -2.72
C LYS A 558 33.58 -23.94 -1.95
#